data_7d727c9ac45306ed01facc789022681b
#
_entry.id   7d727c9ac45306ed01facc789022681b
#
_cell.length_a   1.000
_cell.length_b   1.000
_cell.length_c   1.000
_cell.angle_alpha   90.00
_cell.angle_beta   90.00
_cell.angle_gamma   90.00
#
_symmetry.space_group_name_H-M   'P 1'
#
loop_
_entity.id
_entity.type
_entity.pdbx_description
1 polymer ?
#
loop_
_entity_poly.entity_id
_entity_poly.type
_entity_poly.pdbx_seq_one_letter_code
_entity_poly.pdbx_strand_id
1 'polypeptide(L)'
;VKKIGILAIIVLSAMSALAGLVEDSGIQGGIVVQVGCESSTELRALLVNEKYLVHGLDRSVNNISDIRKSLRSQGLYGQITAAAYDGQQLPYTDNLINLLIIKESPSHLSPQEVLRVLVPGGVALIGDKKIQKPWPDTIDEWTHYLHGPDNNAVAHDTVVAAPRTIQWVSHPKWARSHEEAASMSAMVSAQGRIFSIMDEALNVSIRYMPDWKLIARDAFNGTLLWKRTIPLWSDHLRHFRSGPTHLPRRLVAVGNRVYVTMGLDAPVSILDAATGETLKTLKGTEHTEEITVQDGIVYLVIGTSEIY
;
A
#
# COMPACT_ATOMS: atom_id res chain seq x y z
N VAL A 1 30.03 -24.46 -24.04
CA VAL A 1 29.16 -24.94 -22.94
C VAL A 1 29.64 -24.40 -21.59
N LYS A 2 30.93 -24.49 -21.21
CA LYS A 2 31.45 -24.00 -19.91
C LYS A 2 31.31 -22.47 -19.70
N LYS A 3 31.52 -21.65 -20.74
CA LYS A 3 31.39 -20.18 -20.63
C LYS A 3 29.93 -19.70 -20.42
N ILE A 4 28.96 -20.41 -21.02
CA ILE A 4 27.53 -20.10 -20.86
C ILE A 4 27.07 -20.44 -19.44
N GLY A 5 27.55 -21.54 -18.85
CA GLY A 5 27.21 -21.91 -17.47
C GLY A 5 27.73 -20.91 -16.43
N ILE A 6 28.97 -20.40 -16.60
CA ILE A 6 29.56 -19.43 -15.67
C ILE A 6 28.82 -18.10 -15.75
N LEU A 7 28.44 -17.60 -16.94
CA LEU A 7 27.69 -16.36 -17.10
C LEU A 7 26.31 -16.48 -16.48
N ALA A 8 25.62 -17.61 -16.65
CA ALA A 8 24.30 -17.84 -16.03
C ALA A 8 24.37 -17.86 -14.49
N ILE A 9 25.42 -18.44 -13.91
CA ILE A 9 25.62 -18.48 -12.45
C ILE A 9 25.88 -17.06 -11.90
N ILE A 10 26.70 -16.25 -12.59
CA ILE A 10 27.00 -14.88 -12.17
C ILE A 10 25.73 -14.02 -12.22
N VAL A 11 24.92 -14.14 -13.26
CA VAL A 11 23.65 -13.40 -13.38
C VAL A 11 22.66 -13.83 -12.29
N LEU A 12 22.56 -15.12 -12.00
CA LEU A 12 21.67 -15.64 -10.96
C LEU A 12 22.09 -15.17 -9.56
N SER A 13 23.39 -15.14 -9.27
CA SER A 13 23.91 -14.64 -7.99
C SER A 13 23.69 -13.14 -7.80
N ALA A 14 23.85 -12.35 -8.86
CA ALA A 14 23.58 -10.92 -8.83
C ALA A 14 22.08 -10.60 -8.65
N MET A 15 21.21 -11.37 -9.28
CA MET A 15 19.74 -11.23 -9.10
C MET A 15 19.33 -11.59 -7.66
N SER A 16 19.90 -12.65 -7.09
CA SER A 16 19.62 -13.04 -5.69
C SER A 16 20.10 -11.97 -4.71
N ALA A 17 21.26 -11.36 -4.96
CA ALA A 17 21.76 -10.27 -4.12
C ALA A 17 20.87 -9.03 -4.16
N LEU A 18 20.35 -8.64 -5.33
CA LEU A 18 19.45 -7.48 -5.46
C LEU A 18 18.08 -7.73 -4.82
N ALA A 19 17.51 -8.93 -4.97
CA ALA A 19 16.29 -9.32 -4.26
C ALA A 19 16.50 -9.29 -2.75
N GLY A 20 17.65 -9.78 -2.25
CA GLY A 20 18.04 -9.69 -0.85
C GLY A 20 18.09 -8.26 -0.31
N LEU A 21 18.51 -7.27 -1.13
CA LEU A 21 18.49 -5.86 -0.70
C LEU A 21 17.06 -5.36 -0.40
N VAL A 22 16.06 -5.80 -1.16
CA VAL A 22 14.68 -5.43 -0.90
C VAL A 22 14.20 -6.05 0.41
N GLU A 23 14.48 -7.34 0.63
CA GLU A 23 14.12 -8.06 1.86
C GLU A 23 14.84 -7.48 3.09
N ASP A 24 16.16 -7.26 3.02
CA ASP A 24 16.99 -6.69 4.10
C ASP A 24 16.64 -5.22 4.41
N SER A 25 16.03 -4.52 3.46
CA SER A 25 15.55 -3.16 3.70
C SER A 25 14.45 -3.12 4.79
N GLY A 26 13.66 -4.19 4.90
CA GLY A 26 12.49 -4.29 5.77
C GLY A 26 11.24 -3.64 5.18
N ILE A 27 11.30 -3.10 3.95
CA ILE A 27 10.14 -2.55 3.23
C ILE A 27 9.26 -3.69 2.72
N GLN A 28 7.96 -3.61 2.96
CA GLN A 28 7.01 -4.69 2.69
C GLN A 28 6.10 -4.46 1.47
N GLY A 29 6.44 -3.49 0.65
CA GLY A 29 5.72 -3.11 -0.58
C GLY A 29 5.89 -1.63 -0.90
N GLY A 30 5.36 -1.18 -2.03
CA GLY A 30 5.43 0.20 -2.48
C GLY A 30 6.37 0.44 -3.66
N ILE A 31 6.89 1.64 -3.79
CA ILE A 31 7.76 2.05 -4.90
C ILE A 31 9.23 1.83 -4.54
N VAL A 32 9.91 1.04 -5.37
CA VAL A 32 11.37 0.81 -5.31
C VAL A 32 12.01 1.56 -6.47
N VAL A 33 12.98 2.40 -6.17
CA VAL A 33 13.75 3.15 -7.17
C VAL A 33 15.21 2.74 -7.15
N GLN A 34 15.77 2.41 -8.31
CA GLN A 34 17.20 2.20 -8.49
C GLN A 34 17.81 3.33 -9.33
N VAL A 35 18.76 4.04 -8.77
CA VAL A 35 19.57 5.05 -9.46
C VAL A 35 20.85 4.40 -9.98
N GLY A 36 21.16 4.63 -11.26
CA GLY A 36 22.27 3.98 -11.97
C GLY A 36 21.88 2.55 -12.38
N CYS A 37 20.69 2.36 -12.96
CA CYS A 37 20.27 1.05 -13.46
C CYS A 37 20.98 0.72 -14.79
N GLU A 38 21.60 -0.47 -14.86
CA GLU A 38 22.37 -0.90 -16.02
C GLU A 38 21.57 -1.78 -16.99
N SER A 39 20.58 -2.51 -16.47
CA SER A 39 19.82 -3.47 -17.28
C SER A 39 18.39 -3.71 -16.75
N SER A 40 17.54 -4.22 -17.66
CA SER A 40 16.19 -4.70 -17.28
C SER A 40 16.23 -5.89 -16.32
N THR A 41 17.29 -6.70 -16.36
CA THR A 41 17.48 -7.87 -15.48
C THR A 41 17.65 -7.43 -14.03
N GLU A 42 18.42 -6.36 -13.77
CA GLU A 42 18.58 -5.80 -12.43
C GLU A 42 17.25 -5.26 -11.89
N LEU A 43 16.54 -4.46 -12.68
CA LEU A 43 15.24 -3.93 -12.26
C LEU A 43 14.22 -5.04 -11.98
N ARG A 44 14.26 -6.12 -12.78
CA ARG A 44 13.42 -7.29 -12.55
C ARG A 44 13.73 -7.98 -11.21
N ALA A 45 15.00 -8.07 -10.82
CA ALA A 45 15.40 -8.67 -9.55
C ALA A 45 14.83 -7.91 -8.33
N LEU A 46 14.57 -6.62 -8.47
CA LEU A 46 13.93 -5.79 -7.43
C LEU A 46 12.41 -5.99 -7.34
N LEU A 47 11.77 -6.53 -8.37
CA LEU A 47 10.36 -6.88 -8.35
C LEU A 47 10.17 -8.24 -7.68
N VAL A 48 10.30 -8.30 -6.36
CA VAL A 48 10.22 -9.56 -5.58
C VAL A 48 8.81 -10.14 -5.56
N ASN A 49 7.77 -9.31 -5.66
CA ASN A 49 6.37 -9.72 -5.79
C ASN A 49 5.49 -8.57 -6.28
N GLU A 50 4.19 -8.80 -6.39
CA GLU A 50 3.18 -7.86 -6.91
C GLU A 50 2.91 -6.62 -6.05
N LYS A 51 3.39 -6.60 -4.80
CA LYS A 51 3.25 -5.45 -3.89
C LYS A 51 4.22 -4.31 -4.21
N TYR A 52 5.14 -4.52 -5.16
CA TYR A 52 6.15 -3.54 -5.52
C TYR A 52 5.93 -3.01 -6.94
N LEU A 53 6.26 -1.73 -7.11
CA LEU A 53 6.49 -1.09 -8.40
C LEU A 53 7.96 -0.69 -8.47
N VAL A 54 8.63 -1.00 -9.56
CA VAL A 54 10.07 -0.72 -9.71
C VAL A 54 10.31 0.35 -10.76
N HIS A 55 11.13 1.35 -10.41
CA HIS A 55 11.53 2.40 -11.36
C HIS A 55 13.05 2.54 -11.40
N GLY A 56 13.63 2.35 -12.59
CA GLY A 56 15.05 2.58 -12.84
C GLY A 56 15.32 4.01 -13.33
N LEU A 57 16.37 4.62 -12.80
CA LEU A 57 16.89 5.90 -13.27
C LEU A 57 18.32 5.75 -13.77
N ASP A 58 18.60 6.35 -14.92
CA ASP A 58 19.96 6.43 -15.47
C ASP A 58 20.13 7.74 -16.25
N ARG A 59 21.38 8.21 -16.39
CA ARG A 59 21.70 9.42 -17.19
C ARG A 59 21.73 9.13 -18.69
N SER A 60 22.00 7.89 -19.09
CA SER A 60 22.10 7.48 -20.48
C SER A 60 20.71 7.24 -21.08
N VAL A 61 20.30 8.12 -21.99
CA VAL A 61 19.05 7.97 -22.76
C VAL A 61 19.04 6.68 -23.58
N ASN A 62 20.21 6.28 -24.13
CA ASN A 62 20.33 5.06 -24.93
C ASN A 62 20.12 3.82 -24.06
N ASN A 63 20.77 3.74 -22.88
CA ASN A 63 20.58 2.66 -21.93
C ASN A 63 19.10 2.53 -21.51
N ILE A 64 18.48 3.65 -21.17
CA ILE A 64 17.04 3.66 -20.81
C ILE A 64 16.16 3.19 -21.98
N SER A 65 16.47 3.56 -23.21
CA SER A 65 15.74 3.08 -24.41
C SER A 65 15.80 1.55 -24.52
N ASP A 66 16.98 0.97 -24.33
CA ASP A 66 17.19 -0.47 -24.43
C ASP A 66 16.54 -1.24 -23.28
N ILE A 67 16.63 -0.71 -22.05
CA ILE A 67 15.91 -1.24 -20.89
C ILE A 67 14.39 -1.27 -21.15
N ARG A 68 13.83 -0.16 -21.64
CA ARG A 68 12.39 -0.06 -21.96
C ARG A 68 11.95 -1.04 -23.04
N LYS A 69 12.76 -1.23 -24.10
CA LYS A 69 12.49 -2.24 -25.17
C LYS A 69 12.46 -3.64 -24.56
N SER A 70 13.46 -3.97 -23.74
CA SER A 70 13.58 -5.26 -23.08
C SER A 70 12.41 -5.53 -22.14
N LEU A 71 12.01 -4.55 -21.30
CA LEU A 71 10.87 -4.68 -20.40
C LEU A 71 9.55 -4.89 -21.14
N ARG A 72 9.34 -4.19 -22.26
CA ARG A 72 8.15 -4.36 -23.12
C ARG A 72 8.10 -5.74 -23.74
N SER A 73 9.23 -6.24 -24.28
CA SER A 73 9.29 -7.59 -24.87
C SER A 73 9.02 -8.72 -23.86
N GLN A 74 9.25 -8.45 -22.57
CA GLN A 74 8.98 -9.38 -21.45
C GLN A 74 7.57 -9.20 -20.86
N GLY A 75 6.78 -8.23 -21.31
CA GLY A 75 5.46 -7.94 -20.73
C GLY A 75 5.51 -7.33 -19.32
N LEU A 76 6.67 -6.81 -18.90
CA LEU A 76 6.89 -6.27 -17.54
C LEU A 76 6.75 -4.75 -17.48
N TYR A 77 6.65 -4.06 -18.63
CA TYR A 77 6.53 -2.60 -18.66
C TYR A 77 5.18 -2.14 -18.09
N GLY A 78 5.24 -1.38 -17.02
CA GLY A 78 4.10 -0.98 -16.19
C GLY A 78 4.37 -1.28 -14.71
N GLN A 79 4.69 -2.52 -14.37
CA GLN A 79 5.20 -2.89 -13.04
C GLN A 79 6.67 -2.45 -12.86
N ILE A 80 7.45 -2.52 -13.94
CA ILE A 80 8.81 -2.02 -13.98
C ILE A 80 8.89 -0.95 -15.06
N THR A 81 9.38 0.22 -14.70
CA THR A 81 9.58 1.34 -15.62
C THR A 81 11.00 1.89 -15.50
N ALA A 82 11.43 2.68 -16.46
CA ALA A 82 12.73 3.33 -16.41
C ALA A 82 12.69 4.70 -17.09
N ALA A 83 13.45 5.67 -16.58
CA ALA A 83 13.54 7.02 -17.12
C ALA A 83 14.97 7.56 -17.07
N ALA A 84 15.30 8.39 -18.05
CA ALA A 84 16.50 9.20 -18.01
C ALA A 84 16.28 10.41 -17.09
N TYR A 85 17.32 10.81 -16.35
CA TYR A 85 17.31 12.00 -15.51
C TYR A 85 18.67 12.73 -15.56
N ASP A 86 18.70 13.99 -15.16
CA ASP A 86 19.90 14.83 -15.28
C ASP A 86 21.00 14.55 -14.23
N GLY A 87 20.66 13.78 -13.20
CA GLY A 87 21.56 13.46 -12.10
C GLY A 87 21.62 14.53 -10.99
N GLN A 88 20.82 15.59 -11.06
CA GLN A 88 20.84 16.69 -10.08
C GLN A 88 19.73 16.54 -9.05
N GLN A 89 18.50 16.36 -9.49
CA GLN A 89 17.32 16.21 -8.65
C GLN A 89 16.56 14.95 -9.05
N LEU A 90 16.06 14.22 -8.07
CA LEU A 90 15.22 13.06 -8.32
C LEU A 90 13.84 13.50 -8.84
N PRO A 91 13.35 12.93 -9.96
CA PRO A 91 12.11 13.38 -10.61
C PRO A 91 10.85 12.90 -9.88
N TYR A 92 10.82 13.05 -8.57
CA TYR A 92 9.71 12.62 -7.71
C TYR A 92 9.24 13.75 -6.80
N THR A 93 7.95 13.70 -6.47
CA THR A 93 7.39 14.52 -5.40
C THR A 93 7.90 14.06 -4.03
N ASP A 94 7.68 14.88 -3.01
CA ASP A 94 8.01 14.54 -1.63
C ASP A 94 7.23 13.32 -1.15
N ASN A 95 7.83 12.50 -0.29
CA ASN A 95 7.18 11.35 0.35
C ASN A 95 6.55 10.34 -0.62
N LEU A 96 7.26 9.93 -1.67
CA LEU A 96 6.73 9.01 -2.69
C LEU A 96 7.37 7.62 -2.66
N ILE A 97 8.66 7.51 -2.34
CA ILE A 97 9.49 6.32 -2.53
C ILE A 97 9.63 5.54 -1.22
N ASN A 98 9.36 4.23 -1.25
CA ASN A 98 9.55 3.36 -0.09
C ASN A 98 11.00 2.87 0.04
N LEU A 99 11.62 2.50 -1.09
CA LEU A 99 13.02 2.05 -1.13
C LEU A 99 13.78 2.74 -2.26
N LEU A 100 14.85 3.45 -1.91
CA LEU A 100 15.77 4.07 -2.86
C LEU A 100 17.11 3.33 -2.82
N ILE A 101 17.54 2.78 -3.95
CA ILE A 101 18.83 2.07 -4.08
C ILE A 101 19.75 2.90 -4.97
N ILE A 102 20.92 3.25 -4.45
CA ILE A 102 21.95 4.00 -5.17
C ILE A 102 23.25 3.18 -5.08
N LYS A 103 23.66 2.56 -6.18
CA LYS A 103 24.85 1.70 -6.22
C LYS A 103 26.14 2.45 -5.96
N GLU A 104 26.30 3.58 -6.62
CA GLU A 104 27.45 4.45 -6.45
C GLU A 104 27.01 5.69 -5.67
N SER A 105 27.87 6.21 -4.79
CA SER A 105 27.58 7.48 -4.11
C SER A 105 27.63 8.59 -5.17
N PRO A 106 26.47 9.04 -5.71
CA PRO A 106 26.51 10.15 -6.66
C PRO A 106 26.87 11.39 -5.83
N SER A 107 27.99 11.98 -6.15
CA SER A 107 28.49 13.21 -5.54
C SER A 107 27.52 14.41 -5.64
N HIS A 108 26.36 14.22 -6.28
CA HIS A 108 25.40 15.28 -6.61
C HIS A 108 24.06 15.18 -5.86
N LEU A 109 23.69 14.01 -5.28
CA LEU A 109 22.46 13.91 -4.48
C LEU A 109 22.75 14.26 -3.03
N SER A 110 22.14 15.33 -2.56
CA SER A 110 22.26 15.71 -1.15
C SER A 110 21.46 14.76 -0.24
N PRO A 111 21.85 14.59 1.04
CA PRO A 111 21.03 13.83 2.00
C PRO A 111 19.61 14.37 2.12
N GLN A 112 19.41 15.67 1.97
CA GLN A 112 18.09 16.31 2.00
C GLN A 112 17.23 15.86 0.83
N GLU A 113 17.80 15.72 -0.39
CA GLU A 113 17.09 15.25 -1.56
C GLU A 113 16.68 13.78 -1.42
N VAL A 114 17.56 12.94 -0.87
CA VAL A 114 17.25 11.54 -0.55
C VAL A 114 16.08 11.46 0.44
N LEU A 115 16.13 12.22 1.54
CA LEU A 115 15.07 12.23 2.54
C LEU A 115 13.78 12.87 2.01
N ARG A 116 13.85 13.84 1.10
CA ARG A 116 12.67 14.48 0.51
C ARG A 116 11.78 13.48 -0.18
N VAL A 117 12.35 12.63 -1.04
CA VAL A 117 11.58 11.69 -1.86
C VAL A 117 11.10 10.45 -1.11
N LEU A 118 11.77 10.07 -0.01
CA LEU A 118 11.37 8.93 0.79
C LEU A 118 10.06 9.19 1.54
N VAL A 119 9.18 8.19 1.60
CA VAL A 119 8.03 8.19 2.52
C VAL A 119 8.53 8.18 3.97
N PRO A 120 7.76 8.65 4.96
CA PRO A 120 8.04 8.35 6.37
C PRO A 120 8.28 6.86 6.60
N GLY A 121 9.37 6.50 7.28
CA GLY A 121 9.80 5.11 7.45
C GLY A 121 10.50 4.48 6.23
N GLY A 122 10.51 5.17 5.07
CA GLY A 122 11.17 4.71 3.86
C GLY A 122 12.69 4.61 4.00
N VAL A 123 13.32 3.79 3.19
CA VAL A 123 14.72 3.40 3.30
C VAL A 123 15.51 3.81 2.05
N ALA A 124 16.70 4.36 2.23
CA ALA A 124 17.71 4.48 1.18
C ALA A 124 18.90 3.57 1.47
N LEU A 125 19.34 2.82 0.46
CA LEU A 125 20.57 2.04 0.44
C LEU A 125 21.55 2.74 -0.50
N ILE A 126 22.65 3.28 0.04
CA ILE A 126 23.66 4.05 -0.70
C ILE A 126 25.03 3.40 -0.49
N GLY A 127 25.46 2.59 -1.45
CA GLY A 127 26.58 1.67 -1.23
C GLY A 127 26.27 0.80 -0.01
N ASP A 128 27.18 0.78 0.99
CA ASP A 128 27.01 0.02 2.23
C ASP A 128 26.21 0.74 3.32
N LYS A 129 25.70 1.94 3.05
CA LYS A 129 24.95 2.75 4.02
C LYS A 129 23.47 2.54 3.90
N LYS A 130 22.79 2.28 5.02
CA LYS A 130 21.34 2.27 5.15
C LYS A 130 20.90 3.54 5.89
N ILE A 131 20.01 4.29 5.27
CA ILE A 131 19.39 5.50 5.84
C ILE A 131 17.90 5.26 5.89
N GLN A 132 17.26 5.48 7.03
CA GLN A 132 15.81 5.41 7.16
C GLN A 132 15.27 6.81 7.46
N LYS A 133 14.23 7.23 6.72
CA LYS A 133 13.55 8.49 7.02
C LYS A 133 12.76 8.32 8.32
N PRO A 134 12.94 9.22 9.30
CA PRO A 134 12.18 9.16 10.54
C PRO A 134 10.69 9.38 10.28
N TRP A 135 9.85 8.79 11.13
CA TRP A 135 8.43 9.08 11.17
C TRP A 135 8.23 10.44 11.87
N PRO A 136 7.56 11.41 11.23
CA PRO A 136 7.37 12.71 11.86
C PRO A 136 6.24 12.69 12.87
N ASP A 137 6.44 13.36 14.02
CA ASP A 137 5.41 13.53 15.05
C ASP A 137 4.29 14.51 14.64
N THR A 138 4.44 15.14 13.48
CA THR A 138 3.52 16.16 12.95
C THR A 138 2.41 15.62 12.09
N ILE A 139 2.43 14.32 11.76
CA ILE A 139 1.36 13.64 11.01
C ILE A 139 0.62 12.69 11.94
N ASP A 140 -0.63 12.46 11.65
CA ASP A 140 -1.55 11.66 12.45
C ASP A 140 -2.06 10.42 11.70
N GLU A 141 -2.67 9.50 12.43
CA GLU A 141 -3.28 8.28 11.92
C GLU A 141 -4.79 8.30 12.20
N TRP A 142 -5.57 7.74 11.31
CA TRP A 142 -7.01 7.61 11.46
C TRP A 142 -7.36 6.15 11.71
N THR A 143 -7.17 5.68 12.93
CA THR A 143 -7.18 4.24 13.29
C THR A 143 -8.57 3.64 13.39
N HIS A 144 -9.60 4.44 13.69
CA HIS A 144 -10.99 4.06 13.88
C HIS A 144 -11.90 4.88 12.97
N TYR A 145 -13.17 4.55 12.89
CA TYR A 145 -14.15 5.27 12.07
C TYR A 145 -14.19 6.77 12.37
N LEU A 146 -14.14 7.14 13.62
CA LEU A 146 -14.09 8.54 14.07
C LEU A 146 -12.72 8.86 14.69
N HIS A 147 -11.66 8.72 13.90
CA HIS A 147 -10.27 9.03 14.22
C HIS A 147 -9.62 8.02 15.19
N GLY A 148 -9.99 8.01 16.45
CA GLY A 148 -9.39 7.21 17.49
C GLY A 148 -10.41 6.42 18.33
N PRO A 149 -9.95 5.69 19.36
CA PRO A 149 -10.82 4.90 20.22
C PRO A 149 -11.79 5.75 21.08
N ASP A 150 -11.53 7.03 21.23
CA ASP A 150 -12.37 8.00 21.92
C ASP A 150 -13.56 8.50 21.09
N ASN A 151 -13.64 8.11 19.81
CA ASN A 151 -14.66 8.55 18.85
C ASN A 151 -14.71 10.07 18.65
N ASN A 152 -13.61 10.79 18.88
CA ASN A 152 -13.50 12.22 18.59
C ASN A 152 -12.90 12.42 17.18
N ALA A 153 -13.73 12.77 16.22
CA ALA A 153 -13.36 12.92 14.80
C ALA A 153 -12.51 14.17 14.53
N VAL A 154 -11.44 14.36 15.30
CA VAL A 154 -10.52 15.49 15.18
C VAL A 154 -9.10 14.96 15.04
N ALA A 155 -8.46 15.20 13.88
CA ALA A 155 -7.05 14.86 13.69
C ALA A 155 -6.14 15.78 14.52
N HIS A 156 -5.01 15.24 14.93
CA HIS A 156 -4.00 15.94 15.74
C HIS A 156 -2.77 16.35 14.91
N ASP A 157 -2.80 16.14 13.59
CA ASP A 157 -1.72 16.58 12.72
C ASP A 157 -1.57 18.11 12.71
N THR A 158 -0.35 18.59 12.45
CA THR A 158 -0.01 20.01 12.47
C THR A 158 0.54 20.52 11.13
N VAL A 159 0.62 19.65 10.11
CA VAL A 159 1.22 19.98 8.80
C VAL A 159 0.23 19.87 7.65
N VAL A 160 -0.90 19.21 7.85
CA VAL A 160 -1.91 19.07 6.80
C VAL A 160 -2.61 20.42 6.57
N ALA A 161 -2.64 20.84 5.31
CA ALA A 161 -3.30 22.05 4.86
C ALA A 161 -4.28 21.70 3.74
N ALA A 162 -5.02 22.69 3.25
CA ALA A 162 -5.88 22.52 2.09
C ALA A 162 -5.10 21.93 0.90
N PRO A 163 -5.55 20.81 0.30
CA PRO A 163 -4.82 20.15 -0.76
C PRO A 163 -4.73 21.05 -1.99
N ARG A 164 -3.53 21.12 -2.58
CA ARG A 164 -3.27 21.87 -3.82
C ARG A 164 -3.22 20.98 -5.04
N THR A 165 -2.85 19.69 -4.85
CA THR A 165 -2.65 18.71 -5.92
C THR A 165 -3.08 17.33 -5.44
N ILE A 166 -3.36 16.44 -6.39
CA ILE A 166 -3.60 15.02 -6.14
C ILE A 166 -2.26 14.29 -6.32
N GLN A 167 -1.80 13.57 -5.31
CA GLN A 167 -0.55 12.82 -5.37
C GLN A 167 -0.72 11.49 -6.08
N TRP A 168 -1.83 10.78 -5.85
CA TRP A 168 -2.14 9.52 -6.51
C TRP A 168 -3.65 9.29 -6.63
N VAL A 169 -4.02 8.44 -7.56
CA VAL A 169 -5.40 7.97 -7.77
C VAL A 169 -5.37 6.46 -7.98
N SER A 170 -6.33 5.75 -7.40
CA SER A 170 -6.44 4.30 -7.52
C SER A 170 -7.79 3.85 -8.11
N HIS A 171 -7.90 2.55 -8.38
CA HIS A 171 -9.19 1.93 -8.72
C HIS A 171 -9.99 1.53 -7.48
N PRO A 172 -11.33 1.49 -7.60
CA PRO A 172 -12.13 1.95 -8.74
C PRO A 172 -12.14 3.48 -8.84
N LYS A 173 -11.99 4.02 -10.06
CA LYS A 173 -12.04 5.49 -10.31
C LYS A 173 -13.37 6.11 -9.97
N TRP A 174 -14.46 5.34 -10.10
CA TRP A 174 -15.83 5.82 -9.97
C TRP A 174 -16.57 4.90 -9.01
N ALA A 175 -17.33 5.50 -8.09
CA ALA A 175 -18.31 4.77 -7.31
C ALA A 175 -19.40 4.20 -8.22
N ARG A 176 -19.93 3.03 -7.91
CA ARG A 176 -21.03 2.43 -8.68
C ARG A 176 -22.32 3.24 -8.56
N SER A 177 -22.57 3.78 -7.41
CA SER A 177 -23.70 4.67 -7.13
C SER A 177 -23.33 5.71 -6.10
N HIS A 178 -23.97 6.86 -6.16
CA HIS A 178 -23.98 7.91 -5.14
C HIS A 178 -25.41 8.21 -4.65
N GLU A 179 -26.40 7.53 -5.23
CA GLU A 179 -27.83 7.66 -4.83
C GLU A 179 -28.25 6.58 -3.82
N GLU A 180 -27.51 5.48 -3.76
CA GLU A 180 -27.68 4.38 -2.82
C GLU A 180 -26.46 4.24 -1.92
N ALA A 181 -26.40 3.17 -1.12
CA ALA A 181 -25.30 2.93 -0.21
C ALA A 181 -23.92 3.06 -0.91
N ALA A 182 -23.04 3.83 -0.31
CA ALA A 182 -21.75 4.18 -0.89
C ALA A 182 -20.92 2.94 -1.22
N SER A 183 -20.21 2.97 -2.38
CA SER A 183 -19.29 1.90 -2.77
C SER A 183 -18.09 1.78 -1.82
N MET A 184 -17.72 2.82 -1.09
CA MET A 184 -16.75 2.78 0.01
C MET A 184 -17.50 2.77 1.33
N SER A 185 -17.42 1.65 2.05
CA SER A 185 -18.15 1.44 3.31
C SER A 185 -17.36 1.84 4.54
N ALA A 186 -16.05 1.65 4.54
CA ALA A 186 -15.16 1.97 5.65
C ALA A 186 -13.77 2.33 5.15
N MET A 187 -13.07 3.21 5.89
CA MET A 187 -11.67 3.54 5.63
C MET A 187 -10.99 3.94 6.94
N VAL A 188 -9.80 3.38 7.17
CA VAL A 188 -8.92 3.71 8.31
C VAL A 188 -7.46 3.72 7.86
N SER A 189 -6.57 4.32 8.64
CA SER A 189 -5.14 4.36 8.36
C SER A 189 -4.30 4.03 9.58
N ALA A 190 -3.20 3.31 9.37
CA ALA A 190 -2.18 3.04 10.39
C ALA A 190 -0.83 2.72 9.73
N GLN A 191 0.25 3.22 10.31
CA GLN A 191 1.63 2.94 9.90
C GLN A 191 1.86 3.13 8.39
N GLY A 192 1.38 4.26 7.84
CA GLY A 192 1.55 4.60 6.42
C GLY A 192 0.74 3.74 5.46
N ARG A 193 -0.27 3.04 5.94
CA ARG A 193 -1.19 2.22 5.13
C ARG A 193 -2.61 2.74 5.27
N ILE A 194 -3.36 2.66 4.18
CA ILE A 194 -4.81 2.89 4.16
C ILE A 194 -5.49 1.54 3.96
N PHE A 195 -6.47 1.26 4.80
CA PHE A 195 -7.34 0.09 4.71
C PHE A 195 -8.75 0.55 4.40
N SER A 196 -9.35 -0.01 3.36
CA SER A 196 -10.72 0.37 2.95
C SER A 196 -11.55 -0.86 2.59
N ILE A 197 -12.85 -0.79 2.91
CA ILE A 197 -13.83 -1.77 2.43
C ILE A 197 -14.58 -1.13 1.27
N MET A 198 -14.42 -1.69 0.08
CA MET A 198 -14.96 -1.15 -1.17
C MET A 198 -15.69 -2.20 -1.99
N ASP A 199 -16.74 -1.78 -2.66
CA ASP A 199 -17.42 -2.54 -3.71
C ASP A 199 -16.71 -2.30 -5.06
N GLU A 200 -16.06 -3.34 -5.58
CA GLU A 200 -15.36 -3.33 -6.87
C GLU A 200 -16.15 -3.99 -8.00
N ALA A 201 -17.44 -4.26 -7.82
CA ALA A 201 -18.26 -4.81 -8.89
C ALA A 201 -18.33 -3.83 -10.08
N LEU A 202 -18.77 -4.37 -11.23
CA LEU A 202 -18.83 -3.62 -12.48
C LEU A 202 -19.70 -2.36 -12.35
N ASN A 203 -19.19 -1.26 -12.88
CA ASN A 203 -19.75 0.09 -12.84
C ASN A 203 -20.92 0.29 -13.84
N VAL A 204 -21.40 -0.79 -14.47
CA VAL A 204 -22.44 -0.74 -15.51
C VAL A 204 -23.83 -0.58 -14.91
N SER A 205 -24.10 -1.18 -13.76
CA SER A 205 -25.39 -1.10 -13.07
C SER A 205 -25.27 -1.49 -11.61
N ILE A 206 -25.96 -0.74 -10.75
CA ILE A 206 -26.14 -1.04 -9.33
C ILE A 206 -26.92 -2.34 -9.08
N ARG A 207 -27.61 -2.87 -10.11
CA ARG A 207 -28.35 -4.14 -10.01
C ARG A 207 -27.45 -5.37 -9.94
N TYR A 208 -26.18 -5.26 -10.39
CA TYR A 208 -25.22 -6.34 -10.18
C TYR A 208 -24.90 -6.50 -8.69
N MET A 209 -24.66 -7.75 -8.28
CA MET A 209 -24.24 -8.01 -6.91
C MET A 209 -22.95 -7.25 -6.59
N PRO A 210 -22.81 -6.72 -5.39
CA PRO A 210 -21.57 -6.09 -4.94
C PRO A 210 -20.42 -7.11 -4.94
N ASP A 211 -19.21 -6.63 -5.15
CA ASP A 211 -17.97 -7.39 -4.98
C ASP A 211 -17.10 -6.72 -3.93
N TRP A 212 -17.43 -6.99 -2.68
CA TRP A 212 -16.79 -6.34 -1.54
C TRP A 212 -15.37 -6.83 -1.33
N LYS A 213 -14.47 -5.87 -1.20
CA LYS A 213 -13.05 -6.10 -0.94
C LYS A 213 -12.58 -5.30 0.26
N LEU A 214 -11.81 -5.93 1.12
CA LEU A 214 -10.89 -5.25 2.03
C LEU A 214 -9.57 -5.03 1.30
N ILE A 215 -9.16 -3.77 1.17
CA ILE A 215 -8.03 -3.35 0.36
C ILE A 215 -7.04 -2.62 1.25
N ALA A 216 -5.76 -3.00 1.18
CA ALA A 216 -4.66 -2.26 1.79
C ALA A 216 -3.80 -1.60 0.71
N ARG A 217 -3.50 -0.32 0.91
CA ARG A 217 -2.62 0.47 0.04
C ARG A 217 -1.59 1.22 0.86
N ASP A 218 -0.46 1.50 0.24
CA ASP A 218 0.46 2.52 0.77
C ASP A 218 -0.24 3.88 0.77
N ALA A 219 -0.21 4.58 1.90
CA ALA A 219 -0.93 5.85 2.07
C ALA A 219 -0.31 7.00 1.26
N PHE A 220 0.99 6.94 1.00
CA PHE A 220 1.74 8.01 0.36
C PHE A 220 1.75 7.91 -1.17
N ASN A 221 1.70 6.69 -1.73
CA ASN A 221 1.79 6.50 -3.18
C ASN A 221 0.68 5.64 -3.79
N GLY A 222 -0.24 5.12 -2.98
CA GLY A 222 -1.40 4.37 -3.44
C GLY A 222 -1.11 2.95 -3.95
N THR A 223 0.13 2.46 -3.85
CA THR A 223 0.49 1.10 -4.28
C THR A 223 -0.38 0.07 -3.56
N LEU A 224 -0.96 -0.85 -4.31
CA LEU A 224 -1.74 -1.95 -3.74
C LEU A 224 -0.80 -2.91 -3.00
N LEU A 225 -1.02 -3.08 -1.69
CA LEU A 225 -0.25 -3.99 -0.87
C LEU A 225 -0.90 -5.38 -0.84
N TRP A 226 -2.19 -5.43 -0.60
CA TRP A 226 -2.98 -6.66 -0.67
C TRP A 226 -4.47 -6.37 -0.78
N LYS A 227 -5.23 -7.41 -1.15
CA LYS A 227 -6.68 -7.36 -1.29
C LYS A 227 -7.30 -8.68 -0.85
N ARG A 228 -8.40 -8.62 -0.11
CA ARG A 228 -9.16 -9.79 0.32
C ARG A 228 -10.63 -9.63 -0.01
N THR A 229 -11.26 -10.70 -0.49
CA THR A 229 -12.71 -10.72 -0.72
C THR A 229 -13.46 -10.84 0.59
N ILE A 230 -14.52 -10.04 0.73
CA ILE A 230 -15.53 -10.16 1.77
C ILE A 230 -16.78 -10.74 1.10
N PRO A 231 -17.20 -11.97 1.41
CA PRO A 231 -18.28 -12.65 0.69
C PRO A 231 -19.64 -11.94 0.78
N LEU A 232 -19.94 -11.39 1.94
CA LEU A 232 -21.21 -10.73 2.24
C LEU A 232 -20.94 -9.60 3.23
N TRP A 233 -21.22 -8.36 2.85
CA TRP A 233 -20.96 -7.18 3.72
C TRP A 233 -22.24 -6.41 4.03
N SER A 234 -22.78 -5.70 3.04
CA SER A 234 -23.98 -4.88 3.18
C SER A 234 -25.00 -5.14 2.06
N ASP A 235 -24.99 -6.32 1.49
CA ASP A 235 -25.80 -6.68 0.32
C ASP A 235 -27.31 -6.57 0.59
N HIS A 236 -27.74 -6.83 1.83
CA HIS A 236 -29.12 -6.69 2.28
C HIS A 236 -29.60 -5.22 2.31
N LEU A 237 -28.66 -4.26 2.29
CA LEU A 237 -28.93 -2.82 2.33
C LEU A 237 -28.96 -2.17 0.95
N ARG A 238 -28.87 -2.93 -0.14
CA ARG A 238 -28.76 -2.42 -1.53
C ARG A 238 -29.82 -1.40 -1.93
N HIS A 239 -30.98 -1.45 -1.32
CA HIS A 239 -32.11 -0.57 -1.66
C HIS A 239 -32.19 0.66 -0.77
N PHE A 240 -31.29 0.80 0.18
CA PHE A 240 -31.24 1.96 1.06
C PHE A 240 -30.25 3.00 0.51
N ARG A 241 -30.57 4.27 0.70
CA ARG A 241 -29.69 5.39 0.27
C ARG A 241 -28.46 5.55 1.15
N SER A 242 -28.51 5.06 2.38
CA SER A 242 -27.38 5.09 3.32
C SER A 242 -27.32 3.80 4.10
N GLY A 243 -26.11 3.34 4.38
CA GLY A 243 -25.87 2.24 5.29
C GLY A 243 -25.97 2.65 6.75
N PRO A 244 -26.22 1.71 7.67
CA PRO A 244 -26.19 2.00 9.10
C PRO A 244 -24.78 2.39 9.56
N THR A 245 -24.73 3.23 10.57
CA THR A 245 -23.47 3.81 11.08
C THR A 245 -22.50 2.81 11.68
N HIS A 246 -22.96 1.60 12.04
CA HIS A 246 -22.09 0.54 12.55
C HIS A 246 -21.23 -0.12 11.47
N LEU A 247 -21.61 -0.07 10.19
CA LEU A 247 -20.81 -0.70 9.12
C LEU A 247 -19.34 -0.22 9.09
N PRO A 248 -19.06 1.10 9.05
CA PRO A 248 -17.67 1.56 9.06
C PRO A 248 -16.95 1.31 10.39
N ARG A 249 -17.66 1.08 11.49
CA ARG A 249 -17.07 0.79 12.81
C ARG A 249 -16.54 -0.64 12.96
N ARG A 250 -16.77 -1.49 11.96
CA ARG A 250 -16.28 -2.87 11.89
C ARG A 250 -14.89 -3.01 11.29
N LEU A 251 -14.21 -1.91 11.00
CA LEU A 251 -12.84 -1.86 10.50
C LEU A 251 -12.02 -0.92 11.37
N VAL A 252 -10.97 -1.45 11.97
CA VAL A 252 -10.01 -0.72 12.82
C VAL A 252 -8.60 -1.16 12.45
N ALA A 253 -7.65 -0.23 12.41
CA ALA A 253 -6.24 -0.53 12.19
C ALA A 253 -5.39 0.15 13.26
N VAL A 254 -4.61 -0.61 14.03
CA VAL A 254 -3.72 -0.10 15.06
C VAL A 254 -2.35 -0.75 14.94
N GLY A 255 -1.32 0.05 14.72
CA GLY A 255 0.03 -0.43 14.49
C GLY A 255 0.08 -1.39 13.29
N ASN A 256 0.61 -2.58 13.48
CA ASN A 256 0.73 -3.61 12.44
C ASN A 256 -0.44 -4.63 12.44
N ARG A 257 -1.60 -4.25 12.93
CA ARG A 257 -2.78 -5.13 12.96
C ARG A 257 -4.01 -4.45 12.40
N VAL A 258 -4.83 -5.23 11.67
CA VAL A 258 -6.15 -4.84 11.20
C VAL A 258 -7.18 -5.73 11.88
N TYR A 259 -8.19 -5.13 12.48
CA TYR A 259 -9.30 -5.78 13.14
C TYR A 259 -10.55 -5.56 12.30
N VAL A 260 -11.20 -6.63 11.88
CA VAL A 260 -12.31 -6.52 10.93
C VAL A 260 -13.24 -7.73 11.02
N THR A 261 -14.52 -7.53 10.79
CA THR A 261 -15.43 -8.64 10.47
C THR A 261 -15.31 -8.93 8.96
N MET A 262 -14.93 -10.15 8.59
CA MET A 262 -14.74 -10.55 7.18
C MET A 262 -16.05 -11.03 6.53
N GLY A 263 -17.18 -10.44 6.93
CA GLY A 263 -18.53 -10.73 6.47
C GLY A 263 -19.58 -10.14 7.41
N LEU A 264 -20.84 -10.18 7.02
CA LEU A 264 -21.96 -9.62 7.79
C LEU A 264 -22.04 -10.21 9.20
N ASP A 265 -22.04 -11.53 9.27
CA ASP A 265 -22.14 -12.30 10.53
C ASP A 265 -20.84 -13.04 10.85
N ALA A 266 -19.73 -12.62 10.24
CA ALA A 266 -18.44 -13.24 10.50
C ALA A 266 -17.86 -12.77 11.83
N PRO A 267 -17.18 -13.64 12.59
CA PRO A 267 -16.46 -13.23 13.78
C PRO A 267 -15.33 -12.27 13.45
N VAL A 268 -14.91 -11.47 14.42
CA VAL A 268 -13.78 -10.53 14.24
C VAL A 268 -12.50 -11.29 13.95
N SER A 269 -11.85 -10.91 12.89
CA SER A 269 -10.53 -11.39 12.48
C SER A 269 -9.47 -10.31 12.78
N ILE A 270 -8.32 -10.75 13.26
CA ILE A 270 -7.12 -9.94 13.42
C ILE A 270 -6.19 -10.34 12.29
N LEU A 271 -5.85 -9.37 11.43
CA LEU A 271 -4.99 -9.57 10.27
C LEU A 271 -3.65 -8.89 10.48
N ASP A 272 -2.61 -9.43 9.85
CA ASP A 272 -1.35 -8.71 9.65
C ASP A 272 -1.57 -7.54 8.67
N ALA A 273 -1.17 -6.35 9.07
CA ALA A 273 -1.44 -5.13 8.30
C ALA A 273 -0.64 -5.06 6.98
N ALA A 274 0.52 -5.73 6.89
CA ALA A 274 1.37 -5.71 5.71
C ALA A 274 1.04 -6.81 4.69
N THR A 275 0.53 -7.95 5.17
CA THR A 275 0.28 -9.13 4.33
C THR A 275 -1.21 -9.40 4.10
N GLY A 276 -2.07 -8.97 5.01
CA GLY A 276 -3.49 -9.30 5.03
C GLY A 276 -3.76 -10.73 5.52
N GLU A 277 -2.76 -11.47 5.99
CA GLU A 277 -2.92 -12.82 6.53
C GLU A 277 -3.69 -12.78 7.86
N THR A 278 -4.54 -13.77 8.08
CA THR A 278 -5.29 -13.89 9.34
C THR A 278 -4.37 -14.42 10.44
N LEU A 279 -4.07 -13.58 11.42
CA LEU A 279 -3.29 -13.95 12.60
C LEU A 279 -4.17 -14.67 13.61
N LYS A 280 -5.43 -14.23 13.79
CA LYS A 280 -6.37 -14.80 14.75
C LYS A 280 -7.80 -14.48 14.36
N THR A 281 -8.72 -15.41 14.66
CA THR A 281 -10.17 -15.19 14.63
C THR A 281 -10.71 -15.31 16.04
N LEU A 282 -11.49 -14.32 16.48
CA LEU A 282 -12.09 -14.27 17.81
C LEU A 282 -13.45 -14.97 17.78
N LYS A 283 -13.51 -16.22 18.25
CA LYS A 283 -14.74 -17.01 18.28
C LYS A 283 -15.77 -16.40 19.24
N GLY A 284 -17.06 -16.48 18.89
CA GLY A 284 -18.16 -15.94 19.69
C GLY A 284 -18.29 -14.42 19.57
N THR A 285 -17.73 -13.83 18.51
CA THR A 285 -17.84 -12.40 18.21
C THR A 285 -18.59 -12.13 16.90
N GLU A 286 -19.40 -13.08 16.47
CA GLU A 286 -20.39 -12.92 15.43
C GLU A 286 -21.34 -11.77 15.82
N HIS A 287 -21.93 -11.10 14.84
CA HIS A 287 -22.81 -9.92 15.03
C HIS A 287 -22.12 -8.71 15.70
N THR A 288 -20.80 -8.61 15.61
CA THR A 288 -20.09 -7.41 16.09
C THR A 288 -20.51 -6.18 15.26
N GLU A 289 -20.95 -5.14 15.96
CA GLU A 289 -21.37 -3.86 15.37
C GLU A 289 -20.28 -2.79 15.48
N GLU A 290 -19.46 -2.83 16.53
CA GLU A 290 -18.36 -1.89 16.71
C GLU A 290 -17.13 -2.60 17.29
N ILE A 291 -15.98 -2.25 16.75
CA ILE A 291 -14.66 -2.66 17.21
C ILE A 291 -13.95 -1.41 17.72
N THR A 292 -13.47 -1.45 18.96
CA THR A 292 -12.56 -0.43 19.52
C THR A 292 -11.31 -1.11 20.03
N VAL A 293 -10.14 -0.57 19.72
CA VAL A 293 -8.86 -1.11 20.17
C VAL A 293 -8.09 -0.01 20.88
N GLN A 294 -7.80 -0.23 22.16
CA GLN A 294 -7.02 0.69 22.98
C GLN A 294 -6.07 -0.08 23.89
N ASP A 295 -4.82 0.34 23.96
CA ASP A 295 -3.78 -0.24 24.84
C ASP A 295 -3.64 -1.77 24.69
N GLY A 296 -3.83 -2.29 23.48
CA GLY A 296 -3.75 -3.71 23.16
C GLY A 296 -4.98 -4.52 23.56
N ILE A 297 -6.02 -3.90 24.11
CA ILE A 297 -7.29 -4.52 24.44
C ILE A 297 -8.30 -4.26 23.33
N VAL A 298 -9.04 -5.29 22.96
CA VAL A 298 -10.11 -5.22 21.96
C VAL A 298 -11.45 -5.18 22.71
N TYR A 299 -12.19 -4.11 22.53
CA TYR A 299 -13.55 -3.93 23.02
C TYR A 299 -14.51 -4.13 21.86
N LEU A 300 -15.59 -4.87 22.07
CA LEU A 300 -16.58 -5.18 21.04
C LEU A 300 -17.98 -4.84 21.52
N VAL A 301 -18.74 -4.16 20.69
CA VAL A 301 -20.19 -4.09 20.83
C VAL A 301 -20.76 -5.20 19.95
N ILE A 302 -21.42 -6.16 20.57
CA ILE A 302 -22.05 -7.29 19.91
C ILE A 302 -23.56 -7.08 19.92
N GLY A 303 -24.15 -7.02 18.74
CA GLY A 303 -25.59 -6.89 18.54
C GLY A 303 -26.33 -8.19 18.81
N THR A 304 -27.63 -8.16 18.68
CA THR A 304 -28.49 -9.33 18.73
C THR A 304 -28.59 -9.98 17.35
N SER A 305 -28.83 -11.29 17.30
CA SER A 305 -29.03 -12.03 16.05
C SER A 305 -30.37 -11.70 15.33
N GLU A 306 -31.15 -10.76 15.88
CA GLU A 306 -32.42 -10.36 15.29
C GLU A 306 -32.15 -9.33 14.17
N ILE A 307 -32.30 -9.77 12.93
CA ILE A 307 -32.33 -8.91 11.75
C ILE A 307 -33.74 -8.33 11.66
N TYR A 308 -33.86 -7.01 11.85
CA TYR A 308 -35.11 -6.30 11.65
C TYR A 308 -35.40 -6.08 10.17
#